data_a8eb74e87e8e4387bd518d2486c4a51f
#
_entry.id   a8eb74e87e8e4387bd518d2486c4a51f
#
_cell.length_a   1.000
_cell.length_b   1.000
_cell.length_c   1.000
_cell.angle_alpha   90.00
_cell.angle_beta   90.00
_cell.angle_gamma   90.00
#
_symmetry.space_group_name_H-M   'P 1'
#
loop_
_entity.id
_entity.type
_entity.pdbx_description
1 polymer ?
#
loop_
_entity_poly.entity_id
_entity_poly.type
_entity_poly.pdbx_seq_one_letter_code
_entity_poly.pdbx_strand_id
1 'polypeptide(L)'
;MPEYQTVLYDHVSPEVVRVAMNRPEARNAQDLRLTRDLNDAFDHANRDDNVKVIILSGEGPHFNSGHDMRGGTGLGFNDIPPVGTWANFDAPGAEGAMAKEEEIYLQMCRRWRNLPKPMIAEVQGKTIAGGLMLAWVCDIIIASDDAEFRDLVVGWGIPGVEYFAHPWEFGHRGARQMLYTGDWVSSQDAHRMGMVNEVIPRDKLRERVEELALKIAEKPSFGLKITKEAINQTQDIQGLWSSQQAVFIMHTLAHTHWREVSGAGIYTGEGASTVPGRK
;
A
#
# COMPACT_ATOMS: atom_id res chain seq x y z
N MET A 1 24.64 -3.48 6.11
CA MET A 1 23.23 -3.43 5.68
C MET A 1 22.65 -2.13 6.24
N PRO A 2 21.74 -1.46 5.51
CA PRO A 2 21.09 -0.28 6.08
C PRO A 2 20.28 -0.68 7.31
N GLU A 3 20.27 0.19 8.33
CA GLU A 3 19.46 0.01 9.53
C GLU A 3 18.22 0.92 9.40
N TYR A 4 17.04 0.32 9.42
CA TYR A 4 15.75 1.00 9.47
C TYR A 4 15.11 0.80 10.85
N GLN A 5 14.24 1.74 11.25
CA GLN A 5 13.56 1.62 12.55
C GLN A 5 12.33 0.71 12.50
N THR A 6 11.65 0.71 11.36
CA THR A 6 10.34 0.08 11.20
C THR A 6 10.29 -0.95 10.07
N VAL A 7 11.44 -1.26 9.47
CA VAL A 7 11.58 -2.20 8.35
C VAL A 7 12.78 -3.10 8.60
N LEU A 8 12.63 -4.38 8.30
CA LEU A 8 13.74 -5.33 8.16
C LEU A 8 14.10 -5.45 6.68
N TYR A 9 15.39 -5.55 6.39
CA TYR A 9 15.91 -5.69 5.03
C TYR A 9 16.85 -6.89 4.99
N ASP A 10 16.41 -7.98 4.37
CA ASP A 10 17.13 -9.25 4.36
C ASP A 10 17.32 -9.76 2.92
N HIS A 11 18.50 -10.32 2.66
CA HIS A 11 18.75 -11.03 1.42
C HIS A 11 18.28 -12.49 1.52
N VAL A 12 17.29 -12.87 0.70
CA VAL A 12 16.89 -14.28 0.48
C VAL A 12 17.95 -14.97 -0.38
N SER A 13 18.51 -14.23 -1.35
CA SER A 13 19.65 -14.61 -2.17
C SER A 13 20.36 -13.33 -2.62
N PRO A 14 21.52 -13.40 -3.30
CA PRO A 14 22.15 -12.20 -3.86
C PRO A 14 21.24 -11.40 -4.80
N GLU A 15 20.27 -12.06 -5.44
CA GLU A 15 19.38 -11.46 -6.45
C GLU A 15 17.97 -11.13 -5.91
N VAL A 16 17.64 -11.57 -4.69
CA VAL A 16 16.29 -11.42 -4.08
C VAL A 16 16.41 -10.81 -2.69
N VAL A 17 15.71 -9.72 -2.46
CA VAL A 17 15.61 -9.10 -1.12
C VAL A 17 14.19 -9.16 -0.59
N ARG A 18 14.07 -9.29 0.73
CA ARG A 18 12.84 -9.11 1.48
C ARG A 18 12.90 -7.79 2.22
N VAL A 19 11.88 -6.98 2.03
CA VAL A 19 11.59 -5.75 2.77
C VAL A 19 10.37 -6.05 3.62
N ALA A 20 10.55 -6.22 4.93
CA ALA A 20 9.48 -6.59 5.83
C ALA A 20 9.11 -5.42 6.74
N MET A 21 7.85 -5.00 6.73
CA MET A 21 7.31 -4.05 7.72
C MET A 21 7.43 -4.68 9.11
N ASN A 22 8.02 -3.97 10.06
CA ASN A 22 8.34 -4.49 11.39
C ASN A 22 7.79 -3.59 12.50
N ARG A 23 6.46 -3.47 12.53
CA ARG A 23 5.68 -2.84 13.60
C ARG A 23 4.53 -3.76 14.02
N PRO A 24 4.79 -5.04 14.40
CA PRO A 24 3.74 -6.02 14.66
C PRO A 24 2.82 -5.60 15.82
N GLU A 25 3.31 -4.87 16.82
CA GLU A 25 2.54 -4.30 17.93
C GLU A 25 1.50 -3.26 17.46
N ALA A 26 1.76 -2.62 16.32
CA ALA A 26 0.85 -1.70 15.64
C ALA A 26 0.13 -2.37 14.46
N ARG A 27 0.24 -3.69 14.29
CA ARG A 27 -0.26 -4.44 13.12
C ARG A 27 0.26 -3.86 11.81
N ASN A 28 1.51 -3.43 11.81
CA ASN A 28 2.21 -2.76 10.72
C ASN A 28 1.48 -1.51 10.19
N ALA A 29 0.69 -0.82 11.02
CA ALA A 29 0.01 0.41 10.62
C ALA A 29 1.00 1.43 10.08
N GLN A 30 0.62 2.08 8.98
CA GLN A 30 1.47 2.98 8.20
C GLN A 30 1.47 4.38 8.81
N ASP A 31 2.62 4.77 9.36
CA ASP A 31 2.93 6.14 9.76
C ASP A 31 4.01 6.73 8.84
N LEU A 32 4.37 8.00 9.07
CA LEU A 32 5.38 8.68 8.25
C LEU A 32 6.75 7.99 8.33
N ARG A 33 7.11 7.40 9.48
CA ARG A 33 8.38 6.68 9.64
C ARG A 33 8.40 5.41 8.80
N LEU A 34 7.35 4.58 8.90
CA LEU A 34 7.26 3.36 8.11
C LEU A 34 7.26 3.67 6.61
N THR A 35 6.53 4.69 6.17
CA THR A 35 6.51 5.10 4.77
C THR A 35 7.91 5.51 4.27
N ARG A 36 8.67 6.24 5.10
CA ARG A 36 10.04 6.63 4.76
C ARG A 36 10.99 5.45 4.73
N ASP A 37 10.96 4.62 5.78
CA ASP A 37 11.83 3.44 5.85
C ASP A 37 11.57 2.48 4.69
N LEU A 38 10.29 2.30 4.27
CA LEU A 38 9.93 1.55 3.06
C LEU A 38 10.51 2.18 1.80
N ASN A 39 10.34 3.51 1.63
CA ASN A 39 10.89 4.20 0.46
C ASN A 39 12.40 4.05 0.38
N ASP A 40 13.10 4.23 1.48
CA ASP A 40 14.56 4.14 1.52
C ASP A 40 15.06 2.70 1.31
N ALA A 41 14.31 1.69 1.83
CA ALA A 41 14.60 0.28 1.60
C ALA A 41 14.39 -0.11 0.12
N PHE A 42 13.31 0.35 -0.49
CA PHE A 42 13.05 0.12 -1.92
C PHE A 42 14.08 0.83 -2.80
N ASP A 43 14.49 2.05 -2.46
CA ASP A 43 15.55 2.76 -3.16
C ASP A 43 16.89 2.04 -3.04
N HIS A 44 17.20 1.51 -1.84
CA HIS A 44 18.40 0.70 -1.63
C HIS A 44 18.37 -0.55 -2.51
N ALA A 45 17.28 -1.31 -2.47
CA ALA A 45 17.09 -2.48 -3.33
C ALA A 45 17.17 -2.13 -4.82
N ASN A 46 16.62 -0.98 -5.22
CA ASN A 46 16.63 -0.56 -6.63
C ASN A 46 18.02 -0.18 -7.14
N ARG A 47 18.88 0.39 -6.28
CA ARG A 47 20.26 0.80 -6.62
C ARG A 47 21.26 -0.35 -6.59
N ASP A 48 20.95 -1.47 -5.96
CA ASP A 48 21.81 -2.65 -5.97
C ASP A 48 21.63 -3.40 -7.28
N ASP A 49 22.62 -3.36 -8.15
CA ASP A 49 22.58 -4.00 -9.47
C ASP A 49 22.46 -5.52 -9.42
N ASN A 50 22.81 -6.16 -8.32
CA ASN A 50 22.63 -7.60 -8.14
C ASN A 50 21.17 -7.96 -7.87
N VAL A 51 20.42 -7.11 -7.16
CA VAL A 51 19.03 -7.37 -6.82
C VAL A 51 18.14 -7.30 -8.06
N LYS A 52 17.35 -8.33 -8.32
CA LYS A 52 16.40 -8.42 -9.43
C LYS A 52 14.94 -8.43 -8.97
N VAL A 53 14.65 -8.95 -7.76
CA VAL A 53 13.29 -9.11 -7.24
C VAL A 53 13.22 -8.61 -5.80
N ILE A 54 12.11 -7.95 -5.47
CA ILE A 54 11.82 -7.46 -4.13
C ILE A 54 10.58 -8.18 -3.60
N ILE A 55 10.64 -8.71 -2.38
CA ILE A 55 9.49 -9.23 -1.65
C ILE A 55 9.09 -8.18 -0.61
N LEU A 56 7.83 -7.74 -0.61
CA LEU A 56 7.24 -6.92 0.44
C LEU A 56 6.42 -7.82 1.37
N SER A 57 6.73 -7.81 2.66
CA SER A 57 6.02 -8.59 3.67
C SER A 57 5.73 -7.77 4.93
N GLY A 58 4.99 -8.35 5.88
CA GLY A 58 4.77 -7.77 7.19
C GLY A 58 5.12 -8.76 8.29
N GLU A 59 5.84 -8.35 9.32
CA GLU A 59 6.11 -9.18 10.48
C GLU A 59 4.85 -9.33 11.36
N GLY A 60 4.73 -10.49 12.01
CA GLY A 60 3.62 -10.78 12.92
C GLY A 60 2.35 -11.32 12.22
N PRO A 61 1.17 -11.15 12.86
CA PRO A 61 -0.04 -11.85 12.41
C PRO A 61 -0.72 -11.22 11.17
N HIS A 62 -0.39 -9.98 10.82
CA HIS A 62 -1.09 -9.23 9.78
C HIS A 62 -0.12 -8.55 8.82
N PHE A 63 -0.52 -8.44 7.56
CA PHE A 63 0.26 -7.71 6.57
C PHE A 63 0.31 -6.21 6.91
N ASN A 64 -0.84 -5.52 6.91
CA ASN A 64 -0.89 -4.10 7.26
C ASN A 64 -2.33 -3.65 7.59
N SER A 65 -2.51 -2.93 8.69
CA SER A 65 -3.84 -2.48 9.15
C SER A 65 -4.24 -1.09 8.66
N GLY A 66 -3.54 -0.52 7.68
CA GLY A 66 -3.81 0.81 7.15
C GLY A 66 -3.04 1.92 7.86
N HIS A 67 -3.52 3.15 7.73
CA HIS A 67 -2.85 4.33 8.29
C HIS A 67 -2.84 4.31 9.81
N ASP A 68 -1.72 4.71 10.43
CA ASP A 68 -1.64 4.84 11.88
C ASP A 68 -2.32 6.15 12.33
N MET A 69 -3.52 6.00 12.84
CA MET A 69 -4.35 7.13 13.31
C MET A 69 -3.88 7.71 14.65
N ARG A 70 -2.88 7.11 15.31
CA ARG A 70 -2.41 7.56 16.64
C ARG A 70 -1.45 8.75 16.57
N GLY A 71 -0.79 8.94 15.42
CA GLY A 71 0.22 9.99 15.23
C GLY A 71 1.49 9.78 16.07
N GLY A 72 2.40 10.75 16.01
CA GLY A 72 3.51 10.80 16.98
C GLY A 72 4.78 10.05 16.58
N THR A 73 5.18 10.07 15.30
CA THR A 73 6.44 9.47 14.83
C THR A 73 7.70 10.25 15.23
N GLY A 74 7.56 11.48 15.74
CA GLY A 74 8.69 12.39 15.97
C GLY A 74 9.36 12.88 14.68
N LEU A 75 8.80 12.56 13.50
CA LEU A 75 9.28 12.95 12.19
C LEU A 75 8.27 13.92 11.55
N GLY A 76 8.73 15.07 11.09
CA GLY A 76 7.94 16.06 10.37
C GLY A 76 8.05 15.87 8.85
N PHE A 77 7.04 16.33 8.12
CA PHE A 77 7.06 16.29 6.65
C PHE A 77 8.19 17.14 6.06
N ASN A 78 8.56 18.23 6.75
CA ASN A 78 9.64 19.12 6.32
C ASN A 78 11.04 18.57 6.67
N ASP A 79 11.13 17.50 7.45
CA ASP A 79 12.41 16.89 7.86
C ASP A 79 12.98 15.91 6.82
N ILE A 80 12.24 15.67 5.75
CA ILE A 80 12.56 14.68 4.73
C ILE A 80 12.49 15.29 3.33
N PRO A 81 13.36 14.88 2.39
CA PRO A 81 13.24 15.28 1.00
C PRO A 81 11.90 14.84 0.42
N PRO A 82 11.15 15.71 -0.28
CA PRO A 82 9.89 15.33 -0.89
C PRO A 82 10.11 14.36 -2.07
N VAL A 83 9.13 13.49 -2.27
CA VAL A 83 9.04 12.58 -3.42
C VAL A 83 8.08 13.14 -4.47
N GLY A 84 6.99 13.75 -4.01
CA GLY A 84 6.01 14.43 -4.85
C GLY A 84 6.45 15.85 -5.22
N THR A 85 5.54 16.56 -5.87
CA THR A 85 5.77 17.93 -6.35
C THR A 85 5.02 18.98 -5.55
N TRP A 86 4.09 18.57 -4.71
CA TRP A 86 3.39 19.44 -3.78
C TRP A 86 4.31 19.79 -2.61
N ALA A 87 4.18 20.99 -2.10
CA ALA A 87 4.91 21.49 -0.95
C ALA A 87 3.91 22.16 0.00
N ASN A 88 4.41 22.91 1.00
CA ASN A 88 3.58 23.65 1.93
C ASN A 88 2.73 22.73 2.83
N PHE A 89 3.38 21.69 3.36
CA PHE A 89 2.75 20.68 4.22
C PHE A 89 2.06 21.27 5.47
N ASP A 90 2.48 22.44 5.92
CA ASP A 90 1.90 23.12 7.08
C ASP A 90 0.83 24.16 6.72
N ALA A 91 0.43 24.23 5.45
CA ALA A 91 -0.67 25.09 5.03
C ALA A 91 -1.96 24.73 5.77
N PRO A 92 -2.79 25.71 6.12
CA PRO A 92 -4.05 25.44 6.81
C PRO A 92 -5.10 24.81 5.88
N GLY A 93 -6.02 24.05 6.48
CA GLY A 93 -7.20 23.52 5.79
C GLY A 93 -6.89 22.37 4.81
N ALA A 94 -7.55 22.40 3.66
CA ALA A 94 -7.45 21.34 2.66
C ALA A 94 -6.08 21.29 1.96
N GLU A 95 -5.41 22.44 1.81
CA GLU A 95 -4.13 22.55 1.11
C GLU A 95 -3.05 21.67 1.78
N GLY A 96 -2.77 21.91 3.06
CA GLY A 96 -1.74 21.14 3.76
C GLY A 96 -2.13 19.67 3.97
N ALA A 97 -3.42 19.37 4.17
CA ALA A 97 -3.88 17.99 4.27
C ALA A 97 -3.67 17.23 2.94
N MET A 98 -4.06 17.85 1.84
CA MET A 98 -3.87 17.30 0.50
C MET A 98 -2.39 17.12 0.16
N ALA A 99 -1.55 18.10 0.49
CA ALA A 99 -0.11 18.01 0.25
C ALA A 99 0.52 16.82 0.99
N LYS A 100 0.13 16.59 2.26
CA LYS A 100 0.62 15.47 3.06
C LYS A 100 0.19 14.11 2.49
N GLU A 101 -1.08 13.96 2.17
CA GLU A 101 -1.62 12.69 1.65
C GLU A 101 -1.11 12.40 0.24
N GLU A 102 -0.96 13.44 -0.58
CA GLU A 102 -0.35 13.32 -1.90
C GLU A 102 1.08 12.80 -1.79
N GLU A 103 1.88 13.38 -0.89
CA GLU A 103 3.27 13.00 -0.69
C GLU A 103 3.41 11.55 -0.24
N ILE A 104 2.80 11.18 0.91
CA ILE A 104 3.11 9.90 1.59
C ILE A 104 2.29 8.71 1.10
N TYR A 105 1.16 8.95 0.43
CA TYR A 105 0.29 7.87 0.00
C TYR A 105 0.23 7.77 -1.52
N LEU A 106 -0.22 8.81 -2.22
CA LEU A 106 -0.41 8.71 -3.67
C LEU A 106 0.93 8.63 -4.41
N GLN A 107 1.85 9.57 -4.17
CA GLN A 107 3.11 9.64 -4.92
C GLN A 107 4.10 8.55 -4.48
N MET A 108 4.15 8.20 -3.20
CA MET A 108 4.96 7.06 -2.75
C MET A 108 4.49 5.77 -3.40
N CYS A 109 3.18 5.47 -3.39
CA CYS A 109 2.64 4.28 -4.03
C CYS A 109 2.92 4.27 -5.54
N ARG A 110 2.71 5.40 -6.23
CA ARG A 110 3.03 5.53 -7.64
C ARG A 110 4.51 5.28 -7.91
N ARG A 111 5.40 5.86 -7.10
CA ARG A 111 6.84 5.67 -7.19
C ARG A 111 7.21 4.20 -7.04
N TRP A 112 6.68 3.52 -6.02
CA TRP A 112 6.99 2.11 -5.73
C TRP A 112 6.48 1.17 -6.83
N ARG A 113 5.24 1.38 -7.32
CA ARG A 113 4.72 0.64 -8.49
C ARG A 113 5.66 0.73 -9.68
N ASN A 114 6.26 1.90 -9.91
CA ASN A 114 7.10 2.16 -11.08
C ASN A 114 8.58 1.82 -10.85
N LEU A 115 8.96 1.22 -9.72
CA LEU A 115 10.30 0.64 -9.58
C LEU A 115 10.51 -0.43 -10.66
N PRO A 116 11.66 -0.42 -11.37
CA PRO A 116 11.83 -1.29 -12.53
C PRO A 116 12.01 -2.77 -12.18
N LYS A 117 12.15 -3.11 -10.89
CA LYS A 117 12.32 -4.49 -10.42
C LYS A 117 10.95 -5.08 -10.06
N PRO A 118 10.66 -6.34 -10.45
CA PRO A 118 9.47 -7.04 -9.98
C PRO A 118 9.35 -7.04 -8.46
N MET A 119 8.13 -6.82 -7.97
CA MET A 119 7.78 -6.84 -6.56
C MET A 119 6.71 -7.89 -6.29
N ILE A 120 6.86 -8.65 -5.21
CA ILE A 120 5.89 -9.66 -4.76
C ILE A 120 5.40 -9.27 -3.37
N ALA A 121 4.09 -9.12 -3.19
CA ALA A 121 3.50 -8.99 -1.86
C ALA A 121 3.27 -10.38 -1.23
N GLU A 122 3.86 -10.61 -0.06
CA GLU A 122 3.63 -11.77 0.82
C GLU A 122 2.59 -11.36 1.86
N VAL A 123 1.32 -11.75 1.68
CA VAL A 123 0.19 -11.21 2.42
C VAL A 123 -0.42 -12.25 3.35
N GLN A 124 -0.42 -11.97 4.67
CA GLN A 124 -1.08 -12.81 5.67
C GLN A 124 -2.02 -12.00 6.56
N GLY A 125 -3.05 -12.68 7.10
CA GLY A 125 -4.01 -12.10 8.02
C GLY A 125 -4.71 -10.89 7.43
N LYS A 126 -4.76 -9.77 8.17
CA LYS A 126 -5.57 -8.61 7.76
C LYS A 126 -4.78 -7.59 6.94
N THR A 127 -5.43 -7.13 5.86
CA THR A 127 -4.97 -6.04 4.99
C THR A 127 -6.10 -5.03 4.85
N ILE A 128 -5.94 -3.84 5.43
CA ILE A 128 -7.03 -2.88 5.60
C ILE A 128 -6.65 -1.53 5.00
N ALA A 129 -7.55 -0.94 4.21
CA ALA A 129 -7.45 0.44 3.70
C ALA A 129 -6.05 0.74 3.11
N GLY A 130 -5.24 1.61 3.73
CA GLY A 130 -3.87 1.90 3.30
C GLY A 130 -2.99 0.66 3.12
N GLY A 131 -3.27 -0.46 3.81
CA GLY A 131 -2.58 -1.73 3.60
C GLY A 131 -2.84 -2.34 2.23
N LEU A 132 -4.02 -2.12 1.65
CA LEU A 132 -4.33 -2.52 0.27
C LEU A 132 -3.41 -1.81 -0.72
N MET A 133 -3.16 -0.52 -0.52
CA MET A 133 -2.26 0.24 -1.39
C MET A 133 -0.86 -0.37 -1.43
N LEU A 134 -0.34 -0.83 -0.26
CA LEU A 134 0.97 -1.47 -0.17
C LEU A 134 1.01 -2.83 -0.90
N ALA A 135 -0.09 -3.59 -0.90
CA ALA A 135 -0.18 -4.81 -1.68
C ALA A 135 -0.29 -4.51 -3.19
N TRP A 136 -1.08 -3.50 -3.57
CA TRP A 136 -1.37 -3.15 -4.98
C TRP A 136 -0.21 -2.48 -5.73
N VAL A 137 0.79 -1.95 -5.04
CA VAL A 137 2.01 -1.46 -5.70
C VAL A 137 2.93 -2.60 -6.12
N CYS A 138 2.70 -3.82 -5.63
CA CYS A 138 3.44 -5.01 -6.03
C CYS A 138 2.85 -5.61 -7.32
N ASP A 139 3.68 -6.28 -8.10
CA ASP A 139 3.28 -6.87 -9.39
C ASP A 139 2.53 -8.19 -9.22
N ILE A 140 2.78 -8.89 -8.11
CA ILE A 140 2.21 -10.20 -7.80
C ILE A 140 1.82 -10.20 -6.32
N ILE A 141 0.64 -10.74 -6.02
CA ILE A 141 0.16 -10.90 -4.63
C ILE A 141 -0.04 -12.38 -4.35
N ILE A 142 0.71 -12.91 -3.39
CA ILE A 142 0.53 -14.26 -2.84
C ILE A 142 -0.03 -14.10 -1.43
N ALA A 143 -1.19 -14.70 -1.17
CA ALA A 143 -1.88 -14.57 0.09
C ALA A 143 -1.96 -15.88 0.85
N SER A 144 -1.92 -15.81 2.18
CA SER A 144 -2.27 -16.95 3.02
C SER A 144 -3.77 -17.25 2.96
N ASP A 145 -4.15 -18.48 3.28
CA ASP A 145 -5.52 -18.93 3.33
C ASP A 145 -6.38 -18.21 4.41
N ASP A 146 -5.73 -17.64 5.43
CA ASP A 146 -6.34 -16.80 6.45
C ASP A 146 -6.30 -15.30 6.13
N ALA A 147 -5.82 -14.90 4.95
CA ALA A 147 -5.76 -13.49 4.58
C ALA A 147 -7.16 -12.92 4.26
N GLU A 148 -7.40 -11.71 4.75
CA GLU A 148 -8.64 -10.97 4.56
C GLU A 148 -8.34 -9.52 4.18
N PHE A 149 -9.11 -9.01 3.22
CA PHE A 149 -8.95 -7.67 2.65
C PHE A 149 -10.18 -6.81 2.92
N ARG A 150 -9.98 -5.53 3.20
CA ARG A 150 -11.10 -4.63 3.49
C ARG A 150 -10.75 -3.18 3.19
N ASP A 151 -11.68 -2.45 2.56
CA ASP A 151 -11.70 -1.00 2.60
C ASP A 151 -13.03 -0.52 3.18
N LEU A 152 -12.97 0.18 4.31
CA LEU A 152 -14.14 0.63 5.07
C LEU A 152 -14.29 2.16 5.09
N VAL A 153 -13.44 2.89 4.34
CA VAL A 153 -13.34 4.35 4.45
C VAL A 153 -14.59 5.09 3.98
N VAL A 154 -15.45 4.42 3.18
CA VAL A 154 -16.78 4.96 2.82
C VAL A 154 -17.65 5.21 4.06
N GLY A 155 -17.41 4.49 5.17
CA GLY A 155 -18.06 4.77 6.46
C GLY A 155 -17.76 6.15 7.05
N TRP A 156 -16.69 6.81 6.58
CA TRP A 156 -16.34 8.21 6.88
C TRP A 156 -16.63 9.16 5.72
N GLY A 157 -17.39 8.71 4.71
CA GLY A 157 -17.73 9.50 3.54
C GLY A 157 -16.62 9.62 2.49
N ILE A 158 -15.56 8.84 2.59
CA ILE A 158 -14.40 8.87 1.69
C ILE A 158 -14.59 7.82 0.58
N PRO A 159 -14.30 8.13 -0.69
CA PRO A 159 -14.61 7.23 -1.83
C PRO A 159 -13.77 5.94 -1.88
N GLY A 160 -12.68 5.87 -1.15
CA GLY A 160 -11.70 4.80 -1.12
C GLY A 160 -10.35 5.35 -0.72
N VAL A 161 -9.32 4.52 -0.63
CA VAL A 161 -7.96 4.97 -0.29
C VAL A 161 -7.34 5.84 -1.39
N GLU A 162 -6.28 6.58 -1.05
CA GLU A 162 -5.62 7.59 -1.90
C GLU A 162 -5.10 7.02 -3.21
N TYR A 163 -4.46 5.84 -3.15
CA TYR A 163 -4.06 5.07 -4.33
C TYR A 163 -5.23 4.21 -4.81
N PHE A 164 -6.22 4.85 -5.41
CA PHE A 164 -7.48 4.22 -5.80
C PHE A 164 -7.30 3.24 -6.97
N ALA A 165 -7.11 1.97 -6.68
CA ALA A 165 -6.95 0.91 -7.67
C ALA A 165 -8.09 -0.14 -7.66
N HIS A 166 -9.08 -0.01 -6.79
CA HIS A 166 -10.16 -0.98 -6.59
C HIS A 166 -10.79 -1.53 -7.88
N PRO A 167 -11.15 -0.69 -8.90
CA PRO A 167 -11.76 -1.22 -10.13
C PRO A 167 -10.83 -2.09 -10.96
N TRP A 168 -9.51 -1.88 -10.85
CA TRP A 168 -8.50 -2.69 -11.54
C TRP A 168 -8.23 -4.00 -10.81
N GLU A 169 -8.30 -3.99 -9.48
CA GLU A 169 -8.02 -5.13 -8.62
C GLU A 169 -9.21 -6.10 -8.48
N PHE A 170 -10.43 -5.57 -8.35
CA PHE A 170 -11.66 -6.34 -8.09
C PHE A 170 -12.67 -6.31 -9.23
N GLY A 171 -12.36 -5.61 -10.32
CA GLY A 171 -13.36 -5.22 -11.32
C GLY A 171 -14.40 -4.26 -10.74
N HIS A 172 -15.15 -3.58 -11.60
CA HIS A 172 -16.09 -2.52 -11.19
C HIS A 172 -17.18 -2.98 -10.20
N ARG A 173 -17.65 -4.22 -10.29
CA ARG A 173 -18.70 -4.74 -9.40
C ARG A 173 -18.14 -5.15 -8.04
N GLY A 174 -17.02 -5.81 -8.01
CA GLY A 174 -16.34 -6.15 -6.76
C GLY A 174 -15.90 -4.92 -5.98
N ALA A 175 -15.34 -3.92 -6.68
CA ALA A 175 -15.00 -2.63 -6.07
C ALA A 175 -16.20 -1.94 -5.42
N ARG A 176 -17.35 -1.89 -6.11
CA ARG A 176 -18.61 -1.33 -5.53
C ARG A 176 -19.07 -2.12 -4.31
N GLN A 177 -19.07 -3.44 -4.38
CA GLN A 177 -19.48 -4.27 -3.25
C GLN A 177 -18.60 -4.00 -2.04
N MET A 178 -17.26 -4.10 -2.17
CA MET A 178 -16.33 -3.83 -1.08
C MET A 178 -16.51 -2.44 -0.48
N LEU A 179 -16.53 -1.39 -1.32
CA LEU A 179 -16.57 -0.01 -0.86
C LEU A 179 -17.92 0.38 -0.27
N TYR A 180 -19.04 -0.10 -0.83
CA TYR A 180 -20.38 0.26 -0.33
C TYR A 180 -20.72 -0.45 0.96
N THR A 181 -20.28 -1.69 1.15
CA THR A 181 -20.58 -2.49 2.35
C THR A 181 -19.50 -2.34 3.42
N GLY A 182 -18.24 -2.13 3.01
CA GLY A 182 -17.09 -2.22 3.89
C GLY A 182 -16.90 -3.62 4.47
N ASP A 183 -17.40 -4.66 3.82
CA ASP A 183 -17.26 -6.04 4.24
C ASP A 183 -15.85 -6.59 3.95
N TRP A 184 -15.53 -7.67 4.65
CA TRP A 184 -14.30 -8.41 4.40
C TRP A 184 -14.40 -9.21 3.10
N VAL A 185 -13.30 -9.23 2.34
CA VAL A 185 -13.09 -10.11 1.17
C VAL A 185 -12.05 -11.14 1.57
N SER A 186 -12.39 -12.41 1.49
CA SER A 186 -11.45 -13.51 1.79
C SER A 186 -10.36 -13.62 0.72
N SER A 187 -9.24 -14.26 1.06
CA SER A 187 -8.16 -14.53 0.10
C SER A 187 -8.67 -15.33 -1.12
N GLN A 188 -9.58 -16.28 -0.91
CA GLN A 188 -10.18 -17.08 -1.97
C GLN A 188 -11.08 -16.22 -2.89
N ASP A 189 -11.86 -15.30 -2.31
CA ASP A 189 -12.67 -14.37 -3.10
C ASP A 189 -11.79 -13.41 -3.89
N ALA A 190 -10.77 -12.85 -3.26
CA ALA A 190 -9.79 -11.97 -3.89
C ALA A 190 -9.05 -12.68 -5.05
N HIS A 191 -8.72 -13.96 -4.87
CA HIS A 191 -8.16 -14.79 -5.95
C HIS A 191 -9.14 -14.98 -7.10
N ARG A 192 -10.42 -15.33 -6.82
CA ARG A 192 -11.45 -15.46 -7.85
C ARG A 192 -11.72 -14.16 -8.62
N MET A 193 -11.54 -13.01 -7.97
CA MET A 193 -11.70 -11.69 -8.57
C MET A 193 -10.46 -11.23 -9.36
N GLY A 194 -9.32 -11.91 -9.20
CA GLY A 194 -8.08 -11.63 -9.92
C GLY A 194 -7.07 -10.74 -9.18
N MET A 195 -7.37 -10.25 -7.96
CA MET A 195 -6.44 -9.45 -7.17
C MET A 195 -5.29 -10.30 -6.61
N VAL A 196 -5.57 -11.52 -6.15
CA VAL A 196 -4.57 -12.43 -5.58
C VAL A 196 -4.20 -13.48 -6.61
N ASN A 197 -2.90 -13.67 -6.85
CA ASN A 197 -2.39 -14.64 -7.82
C ASN A 197 -2.49 -16.09 -7.32
N GLU A 198 -2.15 -16.33 -6.03
CA GLU A 198 -2.19 -17.66 -5.41
C GLU A 198 -2.64 -17.53 -3.95
N VAL A 199 -3.38 -18.56 -3.47
CA VAL A 199 -3.72 -18.72 -2.05
C VAL A 199 -3.03 -19.95 -1.51
N ILE A 200 -2.22 -19.76 -0.45
CA ILE A 200 -1.32 -20.79 0.09
C ILE A 200 -1.60 -20.99 1.59
N PRO A 201 -1.52 -22.21 2.15
CA PRO A 201 -1.55 -22.38 3.59
C PRO A 201 -0.53 -21.47 4.27
N ARG A 202 -0.94 -20.84 5.37
CA ARG A 202 -0.13 -19.81 6.03
C ARG A 202 1.30 -20.27 6.37
N ASP A 203 1.45 -21.49 6.83
CA ASP A 203 2.75 -22.09 7.20
C ASP A 203 3.66 -22.34 5.97
N LYS A 204 3.12 -22.27 4.77
CA LYS A 204 3.83 -22.45 3.49
C LYS A 204 4.00 -21.15 2.70
N LEU A 205 3.40 -20.04 3.15
CA LEU A 205 3.37 -18.79 2.40
C LEU A 205 4.79 -18.29 2.08
N ARG A 206 5.65 -18.17 3.11
CA ARG A 206 7.02 -17.67 2.96
C ARG A 206 7.84 -18.51 1.97
N GLU A 207 7.82 -19.83 2.14
CA GLU A 207 8.52 -20.79 1.25
C GLU A 207 8.07 -20.59 -0.20
N ARG A 208 6.74 -20.52 -0.44
CA ARG A 208 6.19 -20.36 -1.78
C ARG A 208 6.56 -19.02 -2.43
N VAL A 209 6.56 -17.93 -1.68
CA VAL A 209 6.95 -16.61 -2.17
C VAL A 209 8.44 -16.59 -2.53
N GLU A 210 9.30 -17.19 -1.72
CA GLU A 210 10.73 -17.28 -1.99
C GLU A 210 11.01 -18.13 -3.25
N GLU A 211 10.36 -19.27 -3.42
CA GLU A 211 10.46 -20.08 -4.63
C GLU A 211 10.10 -19.27 -5.89
N LEU A 212 8.97 -18.52 -5.83
CA LEU A 212 8.54 -17.71 -6.97
C LEU A 212 9.53 -16.58 -7.26
N ALA A 213 10.03 -15.89 -6.22
CA ALA A 213 11.00 -14.82 -6.37
C ALA A 213 12.31 -15.32 -6.98
N LEU A 214 12.82 -16.46 -6.52
CA LEU A 214 14.03 -17.11 -7.08
C LEU A 214 13.82 -17.49 -8.54
N LYS A 215 12.67 -18.09 -8.89
CA LYS A 215 12.32 -18.42 -10.27
C LYS A 215 12.26 -17.21 -11.19
N ILE A 216 11.76 -16.06 -10.70
CA ILE A 216 11.76 -14.81 -11.46
C ILE A 216 13.19 -14.30 -11.61
N ALA A 217 14.01 -14.36 -10.57
CA ALA A 217 15.40 -13.88 -10.58
C ALA A 217 16.31 -14.62 -11.58
N GLU A 218 15.96 -15.84 -12.00
CA GLU A 218 16.64 -16.55 -13.11
C GLU A 218 16.56 -15.80 -14.45
N LYS A 219 15.60 -14.89 -14.61
CA LYS A 219 15.40 -14.20 -15.89
C LYS A 219 16.37 -13.05 -16.04
N PRO A 220 16.68 -12.65 -17.30
CA PRO A 220 17.52 -11.48 -17.58
C PRO A 220 16.90 -10.21 -16.97
N SER A 221 17.70 -9.47 -16.20
CA SER A 221 17.27 -8.25 -15.49
C SER A 221 16.59 -7.23 -16.41
N PHE A 222 17.19 -6.98 -17.60
CA PHE A 222 16.60 -6.05 -18.57
C PHE A 222 15.23 -6.51 -19.07
N GLY A 223 15.08 -7.82 -19.34
CA GLY A 223 13.79 -8.40 -19.73
C GLY A 223 12.70 -8.19 -18.68
N LEU A 224 13.02 -8.39 -17.40
CA LEU A 224 12.09 -8.13 -16.29
C LEU A 224 11.67 -6.66 -16.24
N LYS A 225 12.64 -5.73 -16.33
CA LYS A 225 12.40 -4.29 -16.28
C LYS A 225 11.46 -3.82 -17.39
N ILE A 226 11.76 -4.18 -18.65
CA ILE A 226 10.92 -3.74 -19.78
C ILE A 226 9.55 -4.41 -19.81
N THR A 227 9.42 -5.65 -19.31
CA THR A 227 8.14 -6.33 -19.20
C THR A 227 7.24 -5.62 -18.18
N LYS A 228 7.77 -5.28 -17.00
CA LYS A 228 7.04 -4.50 -16.01
C LYS A 228 6.62 -3.14 -16.56
N GLU A 229 7.55 -2.42 -17.21
CA GLU A 229 7.26 -1.14 -17.83
C GLU A 229 6.15 -1.26 -18.88
N ALA A 230 6.17 -2.27 -19.74
CA ALA A 230 5.16 -2.49 -20.77
C ALA A 230 3.76 -2.73 -20.16
N ILE A 231 3.68 -3.50 -19.06
CA ILE A 231 2.42 -3.76 -18.36
C ILE A 231 1.93 -2.47 -17.69
N ASN A 232 2.81 -1.75 -16.98
CA ASN A 232 2.47 -0.49 -16.32
C ASN A 232 1.97 0.56 -17.32
N GLN A 233 2.66 0.72 -18.45
CA GLN A 233 2.22 1.63 -19.51
C GLN A 233 0.85 1.25 -20.07
N THR A 234 0.58 -0.05 -20.22
CA THR A 234 -0.73 -0.52 -20.68
C THR A 234 -1.84 -0.14 -19.71
N GLN A 235 -1.65 -0.33 -18.40
CA GLN A 235 -2.60 0.08 -17.38
C GLN A 235 -2.80 1.61 -17.35
N ASP A 236 -1.73 2.38 -17.50
CA ASP A 236 -1.78 3.85 -17.50
C ASP A 236 -2.52 4.38 -18.73
N ILE A 237 -2.31 3.78 -19.91
CA ILE A 237 -3.07 4.08 -21.14
C ILE A 237 -4.56 3.73 -20.97
N GLN A 238 -4.90 2.68 -20.24
CA GLN A 238 -6.27 2.32 -19.88
C GLN A 238 -6.88 3.26 -18.84
N GLY A 239 -6.13 4.22 -18.32
CA GLY A 239 -6.63 5.29 -17.47
C GLY A 239 -6.39 5.11 -15.98
N LEU A 240 -5.56 4.15 -15.53
CA LEU A 240 -5.29 3.93 -14.10
C LEU A 240 -4.81 5.23 -13.45
N TRP A 241 -3.75 5.83 -13.97
CA TRP A 241 -3.20 7.06 -13.40
C TRP A 241 -4.17 8.24 -13.42
N SER A 242 -4.85 8.46 -14.54
CA SER A 242 -5.83 9.57 -14.67
C SER A 242 -6.99 9.39 -13.69
N SER A 243 -7.43 8.15 -13.47
CA SER A 243 -8.47 7.81 -12.49
C SER A 243 -8.00 8.09 -11.07
N GLN A 244 -6.79 7.66 -10.71
CA GLN A 244 -6.23 7.90 -9.38
C GLN A 244 -6.15 9.39 -9.07
N GLN A 245 -5.66 10.22 -10.00
CA GLN A 245 -5.62 11.67 -9.82
C GLN A 245 -7.01 12.28 -9.62
N ALA A 246 -7.99 11.87 -10.43
CA ALA A 246 -9.37 12.37 -10.32
C ALA A 246 -10.02 11.97 -8.99
N VAL A 247 -9.83 10.71 -8.56
CA VAL A 247 -10.39 10.20 -7.31
C VAL A 247 -9.68 10.81 -6.11
N PHE A 248 -8.38 11.10 -6.18
CA PHE A 248 -7.67 11.77 -5.10
C PHE A 248 -8.23 13.18 -4.79
N ILE A 249 -8.66 13.93 -5.80
CA ILE A 249 -9.37 15.19 -5.58
C ILE A 249 -10.71 14.97 -4.84
N MET A 250 -11.46 13.93 -5.22
CA MET A 250 -12.70 13.57 -4.51
C MET A 250 -12.43 13.12 -3.07
N HIS A 251 -11.34 12.39 -2.85
CA HIS A 251 -10.87 11.96 -1.54
C HIS A 251 -10.59 13.18 -0.63
N THR A 252 -9.82 14.14 -1.11
CA THR A 252 -9.52 15.38 -0.37
C THR A 252 -10.78 16.22 -0.09
N LEU A 253 -11.69 16.31 -1.07
CA LEU A 253 -12.99 16.97 -0.89
C LEU A 253 -13.81 16.28 0.19
N ALA A 254 -13.83 14.95 0.21
CA ALA A 254 -14.55 14.16 1.21
C ALA A 254 -13.99 14.39 2.63
N HIS A 255 -12.66 14.44 2.79
CA HIS A 255 -12.01 14.80 4.05
C HIS A 255 -12.41 16.20 4.53
N THR A 256 -12.48 17.16 3.61
CA THR A 256 -12.90 18.54 3.93
C THR A 256 -14.35 18.57 4.38
N HIS A 257 -15.24 17.92 3.61
CA HIS A 257 -16.66 17.81 3.96
C HIS A 257 -16.86 17.14 5.33
N TRP A 258 -16.16 16.02 5.59
CA TRP A 258 -16.25 15.34 6.88
C TRP A 258 -15.89 16.28 8.05
N ARG A 259 -14.82 17.07 7.93
CA ARG A 259 -14.45 18.05 8.95
C ARG A 259 -15.51 19.12 9.15
N GLU A 260 -16.13 19.61 8.08
CA GLU A 260 -17.19 20.61 8.14
C GLU A 260 -18.43 20.11 8.85
N VAL A 261 -18.85 18.86 8.59
CA VAL A 261 -20.10 18.31 9.15
C VAL A 261 -19.93 17.65 10.50
N SER A 262 -18.76 17.09 10.81
CA SER A 262 -18.51 16.38 12.08
C SER A 262 -17.79 17.24 13.12
N GLY A 263 -17.16 18.34 12.70
CA GLY A 263 -16.29 19.16 13.55
C GLY A 263 -14.98 18.46 13.96
N ALA A 264 -14.73 17.24 13.49
CA ALA A 264 -13.55 16.43 13.83
C ALA A 264 -12.72 16.10 12.58
N GLY A 265 -11.38 16.15 12.71
CA GLY A 265 -10.50 15.57 11.69
C GLY A 265 -10.58 14.05 11.68
N ILE A 266 -10.46 13.41 10.53
CA ILE A 266 -10.41 11.95 10.42
C ILE A 266 -9.19 11.39 11.19
N TYR A 267 -8.12 12.17 11.27
CA TYR A 267 -6.85 11.80 11.92
C TYR A 267 -6.72 12.24 13.39
N THR A 268 -7.76 12.83 13.98
CA THR A 268 -7.72 13.25 15.39
C THR A 268 -8.31 12.20 16.29
N GLY A 269 -7.70 11.09 16.54
CA GLY A 269 -8.02 10.01 17.52
C GLY A 269 -9.33 10.02 18.31
N GLU A 270 -9.97 11.15 18.44
CA GLU A 270 -11.25 11.34 19.13
C GLU A 270 -12.48 10.96 18.28
N GLY A 271 -12.34 10.91 16.94
CA GLY A 271 -13.44 10.55 16.03
C GLY A 271 -13.46 9.08 15.58
N ALA A 272 -12.40 8.32 15.84
CA ALA A 272 -12.31 6.93 15.40
C ALA A 272 -13.27 5.97 16.11
N SER A 273 -13.88 6.38 17.23
CA SER A 273 -14.86 5.58 17.98
C SER A 273 -16.31 5.76 17.51
N THR A 274 -16.59 6.76 16.68
CA THR A 274 -17.94 7.08 16.23
C THR A 274 -18.08 6.95 14.72
N VAL A 275 -18.00 5.72 14.20
CA VAL A 275 -18.56 5.43 12.87
C VAL A 275 -20.08 5.59 13.01
N PRO A 276 -20.73 6.55 12.32
CA PRO A 276 -22.18 6.65 12.34
C PRO A 276 -22.76 5.33 11.82
N GLY A 277 -23.53 4.63 12.65
CA GLY A 277 -24.21 3.38 12.28
C GLY A 277 -23.81 2.12 13.05
N ARG A 278 -22.89 2.19 14.03
CA ARG A 278 -22.74 1.12 15.03
C ARG A 278 -23.61 1.44 16.25
N LYS A 279 -24.83 0.93 16.27
CA LYS A 279 -25.58 0.61 17.47
C LYS A 279 -25.29 -0.83 17.87
#